data_2680b68026010f2aac1ad7793cc27714
#
_entry.id   2680b68026010f2aac1ad7793cc27714
#
_cell.length_a   1.000
_cell.length_b   1.000
_cell.length_c   1.000
_cell.angle_alpha   90.00
_cell.angle_beta   90.00
_cell.angle_gamma   90.00
#
_symmetry.space_group_name_H-M   'P 1'
#
loop_
_entity.id
_entity.type
_entity.pdbx_description
1 polymer ?
#
loop_
_entity_poly.entity_id
_entity_poly.type
_entity_poly.pdbx_seq_one_letter_code
_entity_poly.pdbx_strand_id
1 'polypeptide(L)'
;MALKWTVSAERDLVRFHAFLAPVNSPAAAKVIRQLVAGVEQLLIYPQLGVSLEEFAPRDVRRVIVGDYELRYEVTENLIYILRLWHAREDR
;
A
#
# COMPACT_ATOMS: atom_id res chain seq x y z
N MET A 1 17.51 1.95 4.24
CA MET A 1 16.48 1.73 3.21
C MET A 1 15.39 2.78 3.36
N ALA A 2 14.87 3.29 2.28
CA ALA A 2 13.87 4.34 2.26
C ALA A 2 12.62 3.87 1.53
N LEU A 3 11.49 4.57 1.78
CA LEU A 3 10.22 4.34 1.09
C LEU A 3 10.03 5.38 0.00
N LYS A 4 9.47 4.95 -1.11
CA LYS A 4 9.04 5.85 -2.18
C LYS A 4 7.64 5.46 -2.64
N TRP A 5 6.71 6.41 -2.55
CA TRP A 5 5.36 6.25 -3.05
C TRP A 5 5.34 6.56 -4.54
N THR A 6 4.81 5.65 -5.34
CA THR A 6 4.58 5.95 -6.75
C THR A 6 3.38 6.89 -6.90
N VAL A 7 3.30 7.56 -8.03
CA VAL A 7 2.15 8.41 -8.34
C VAL A 7 0.85 7.60 -8.29
N SER A 8 0.88 6.36 -8.79
CA SER A 8 -0.29 5.49 -8.75
C SER A 8 -0.73 5.19 -7.33
N ALA A 9 0.21 4.91 -6.43
CA ALA A 9 -0.11 4.64 -5.02
C ALA A 9 -0.67 5.89 -4.32
N GLU A 10 -0.09 7.06 -4.60
CA GLU A 10 -0.60 8.32 -4.05
C GLU A 10 -2.03 8.58 -4.53
N ARG A 11 -2.31 8.32 -5.80
CA ARG A 11 -3.66 8.46 -6.36
C ARG A 11 -4.65 7.50 -5.71
N ASP A 12 -4.19 6.29 -5.39
CA ASP A 12 -5.04 5.32 -4.67
C ASP A 12 -5.44 5.87 -3.29
N LEU A 13 -4.51 6.46 -2.54
CA LEU A 13 -4.83 7.08 -1.24
C LEU A 13 -5.85 8.21 -1.40
N VAL A 14 -5.64 9.09 -2.36
CA VAL A 14 -6.56 10.19 -2.63
C VAL A 14 -7.96 9.65 -2.96
N ARG A 15 -8.03 8.60 -3.77
CA ARG A 15 -9.29 7.98 -4.16
C ARG A 15 -10.03 7.42 -2.96
N PHE A 16 -9.34 6.72 -2.06
CA PHE A 16 -9.97 6.17 -0.85
C PHE A 16 -10.51 7.27 0.05
N HIS A 17 -9.73 8.32 0.27
CA HIS A 17 -10.17 9.45 1.07
C HIS A 17 -11.37 10.15 0.44
N ALA A 18 -11.33 10.39 -0.86
CA ALA A 18 -12.42 11.04 -1.57
C ALA A 18 -13.72 10.24 -1.54
N PHE A 19 -13.61 8.90 -1.54
CA PHE A 19 -14.77 8.03 -1.45
C PHE A 19 -15.40 8.04 -0.05
N LEU A 20 -14.57 8.04 0.99
CA LEU A 20 -15.03 7.88 2.38
C LEU A 20 -15.39 9.19 3.05
N ALA A 21 -14.67 10.27 2.76
CA ALA A 21 -14.81 11.54 3.48
C ALA A 21 -16.22 12.13 3.44
N PRO A 22 -16.95 12.10 2.30
CA PRO A 22 -18.32 12.65 2.27
C PRO A 22 -19.29 11.92 3.20
N VAL A 23 -19.04 10.64 3.48
CA VAL A 23 -19.90 9.81 4.33
C VAL A 23 -19.45 9.89 5.80
N ASN A 24 -18.14 9.79 6.02
CA ASN A 24 -17.56 9.77 7.36
C ASN A 24 -16.10 10.25 7.31
N SER A 25 -15.91 11.54 7.54
CA SER A 25 -14.58 12.15 7.49
C SER A 25 -13.59 11.56 8.51
N PRO A 26 -13.97 11.31 9.79
CA PRO A 26 -13.07 10.64 10.72
C PRO A 26 -12.65 9.24 10.27
N ALA A 27 -13.56 8.47 9.67
CA ALA A 27 -13.25 7.15 9.15
C ALA A 27 -12.27 7.23 7.98
N ALA A 28 -12.42 8.21 7.09
CA ALA A 28 -11.50 8.44 5.99
C ALA A 28 -10.09 8.71 6.50
N ALA A 29 -9.95 9.60 7.48
CA ALA A 29 -8.65 9.92 8.07
C ALA A 29 -8.03 8.69 8.75
N LYS A 30 -8.84 7.89 9.43
CA LYS A 30 -8.37 6.67 10.10
C LYS A 30 -7.81 5.67 9.09
N VAL A 31 -8.50 5.46 7.98
CA VAL A 31 -8.04 4.54 6.92
C VAL A 31 -6.67 4.99 6.39
N ILE A 32 -6.52 6.27 6.09
CA ILE A 32 -5.25 6.79 5.58
C ILE A 32 -4.12 6.57 6.61
N ARG A 33 -4.38 6.86 7.89
CA ARG A 33 -3.38 6.63 8.93
C ARG A 33 -2.99 5.16 9.06
N GLN A 34 -3.96 4.24 8.97
CA GLN A 34 -3.70 2.80 9.02
C GLN A 34 -2.83 2.34 7.84
N LEU A 35 -3.12 2.84 6.65
CA LEU A 35 -2.35 2.48 5.45
C LEU A 35 -0.93 3.02 5.54
N VAL A 36 -0.74 4.26 5.97
CA VAL A 36 0.59 4.84 6.13
C VAL A 36 1.39 4.08 7.19
N ALA A 37 0.76 3.74 8.33
CA ALA A 37 1.43 2.96 9.38
C ALA A 37 1.83 1.56 8.87
N GLY A 38 0.96 0.92 8.09
CA GLY A 38 1.27 -0.37 7.49
C GLY A 38 2.45 -0.29 6.53
N VAL A 39 2.52 0.76 5.73
CA VAL A 39 3.65 1.00 4.82
C VAL A 39 4.94 1.20 5.60
N GLU A 40 4.91 1.96 6.68
CA GLU A 40 6.10 2.24 7.48
C GLU A 40 6.69 0.98 8.11
N GLN A 41 5.87 -0.02 8.42
CA GLN A 41 6.35 -1.31 8.93
C GLN A 41 7.25 -2.03 7.94
N LEU A 42 7.13 -1.77 6.65
CA LEU A 42 7.96 -2.38 5.63
C LEU A 42 9.42 -1.95 5.73
N LEU A 43 9.70 -0.80 6.34
CA LEU A 43 11.08 -0.39 6.60
C LEU A 43 11.76 -1.30 7.63
N ILE A 44 10.98 -1.86 8.55
CA ILE A 44 11.47 -2.78 9.59
C ILE A 44 11.47 -4.21 9.04
N TYR A 45 10.42 -4.58 8.32
CA TYR A 45 10.20 -5.92 7.79
C TYR A 45 9.92 -5.89 6.29
N PRO A 46 10.95 -5.67 5.44
CA PRO A 46 10.72 -5.57 3.99
C PRO A 46 10.11 -6.85 3.38
N GLN A 47 10.33 -8.00 4.01
CA GLN A 47 9.83 -9.29 3.52
C GLN A 47 8.51 -9.70 4.19
N LEU A 48 7.81 -8.75 4.81
CA LEU A 48 6.54 -9.01 5.49
C LEU A 48 5.48 -9.56 4.54
N GLY A 49 5.41 -9.02 3.33
CA GLY A 49 4.43 -9.43 2.34
C GLY A 49 4.80 -10.72 1.61
N VAL A 50 3.78 -11.34 1.02
CA VAL A 50 3.95 -12.54 0.21
C VAL A 50 4.53 -12.17 -1.14
N SER A 51 5.58 -12.89 -1.57
CA SER A 51 6.20 -12.68 -2.88
C SER A 51 5.24 -13.05 -4.01
N LEU A 52 5.17 -12.20 -5.03
CA LEU A 52 4.39 -12.43 -6.24
C LEU A 52 5.34 -12.90 -7.35
N GLU A 53 5.37 -14.20 -7.59
CA GLU A 53 6.33 -14.82 -8.49
C GLU A 53 6.18 -14.39 -9.94
N GLU A 54 4.98 -13.96 -10.35
CA GLU A 54 4.75 -13.47 -11.71
C GLU A 54 5.57 -12.26 -12.08
N PHE A 55 6.14 -11.55 -11.10
CA PHE A 55 6.99 -10.39 -11.32
C PHE A 55 8.49 -10.71 -11.28
N ALA A 56 8.85 -11.97 -10.99
CA ALA A 56 10.27 -12.34 -10.90
C ALA A 56 11.01 -11.99 -12.20
N PRO A 57 12.27 -11.53 -12.12
CA PRO A 57 13.14 -11.51 -10.94
C PRO A 57 12.96 -10.29 -10.02
N ARG A 58 11.99 -9.43 -10.29
CA ARG A 58 11.68 -8.30 -9.40
C ARG A 58 11.08 -8.86 -8.10
N ASP A 59 11.46 -8.28 -6.96
CA ASP A 59 10.91 -8.66 -5.65
C ASP A 59 9.67 -7.83 -5.36
N VAL A 60 8.55 -8.23 -5.96
CA VAL A 60 7.26 -7.59 -5.77
C VAL A 60 6.45 -8.42 -4.78
N ARG A 61 5.87 -7.76 -3.79
CA ARG A 61 5.15 -8.41 -2.70
C ARG A 61 3.81 -7.75 -2.46
N ARG A 62 2.90 -8.50 -1.85
CA ARG A 62 1.63 -7.97 -1.38
C ARG A 62 1.46 -8.21 0.10
N VAL A 63 0.83 -7.28 0.79
CA VAL A 63 0.49 -7.41 2.20
C VAL A 63 -0.92 -6.84 2.42
N ILE A 64 -1.65 -7.44 3.35
CA ILE A 64 -2.99 -6.97 3.71
C ILE A 64 -2.87 -6.04 4.92
N VAL A 65 -3.46 -4.86 4.81
CA VAL A 65 -3.55 -3.88 5.89
C VAL A 65 -5.03 -3.56 6.09
N GLY A 66 -5.64 -4.12 7.13
CA GLY A 66 -7.09 -4.01 7.34
C GLY A 66 -7.83 -4.62 6.16
N ASP A 67 -8.69 -3.82 5.52
CA ASP A 67 -9.47 -4.25 4.35
C ASP A 67 -8.79 -3.92 3.02
N TYR A 68 -7.51 -3.56 3.06
CA TYR A 68 -6.78 -3.09 1.88
C TYR A 68 -5.63 -4.02 1.56
N GLU A 69 -5.36 -4.18 0.27
CA GLU A 69 -4.17 -4.85 -0.22
C GLU A 69 -3.16 -3.79 -0.68
N LEU A 70 -1.93 -3.95 -0.24
CA LEU A 70 -0.83 -3.08 -0.60
C LEU A 70 0.18 -3.89 -1.39
N ARG A 71 0.56 -3.39 -2.56
CA ARG A 71 1.59 -4.00 -3.40
C ARG A 71 2.83 -3.12 -3.40
N TYR A 72 3.99 -3.74 -3.17
CA TYR A 72 5.25 -3.01 -3.09
C TYR A 72 6.38 -3.82 -3.71
N GLU A 73 7.44 -3.12 -4.07
CA GLU A 73 8.65 -3.72 -4.62
C GLU A 73 9.83 -3.39 -3.73
N VAL A 74 10.63 -4.40 -3.38
CA VAL A 74 11.85 -4.25 -2.60
C VAL A 74 13.03 -4.24 -3.57
N THR A 75 13.82 -3.19 -3.50
CA THR A 75 15.09 -3.09 -4.23
C THR A 75 16.23 -3.00 -3.23
N GLU A 76 17.45 -2.86 -3.71
CA GLU A 76 18.62 -2.80 -2.84
C GLU A 76 18.54 -1.66 -1.82
N ASN A 77 18.07 -0.48 -2.24
CA ASN A 77 18.07 0.71 -1.39
C ASN A 77 16.71 1.30 -1.11
N LEU A 78 15.68 0.88 -1.85
CA LEU A 78 14.35 1.50 -1.79
C LEU A 78 13.25 0.44 -1.75
N ILE A 79 12.15 0.81 -1.08
CA ILE A 79 10.89 0.11 -1.18
C ILE A 79 9.94 1.04 -1.93
N TYR A 80 9.43 0.58 -3.08
CA TYR A 80 8.46 1.32 -3.88
C TYR A 80 7.06 0.84 -3.53
N ILE A 81 6.20 1.75 -3.12
CA ILE A 81 4.78 1.44 -2.92
C ILE A 81 4.11 1.61 -4.28
N LEU A 82 3.70 0.48 -4.87
CA LEU A 82 3.24 0.45 -6.25
C LEU A 82 1.77 0.77 -6.39
N ARG A 83 0.93 0.11 -5.61
CA ARG A 83 -0.53 0.26 -5.67
C ARG A 83 -1.18 -0.12 -4.34
N LEU A 84 -2.39 0.40 -4.14
CA LEU A 84 -3.25 -0.01 -3.03
C LEU A 84 -4.65 -0.26 -3.58
N TRP A 85 -5.31 -1.30 -3.06
CA TRP A 85 -6.69 -1.64 -3.42
C TRP A 85 -7.49 -1.95 -2.17
N HIS A 86 -8.77 -1.61 -2.18
CA HIS A 86 -9.71 -2.20 -1.24
C HIS A 86 -9.91 -3.67 -1.63
N ALA A 87 -10.09 -4.56 -0.63
CA ALA A 87 -10.21 -5.99 -0.89
C ALA A 87 -11.38 -6.34 -1.83
N ARG A 88 -12.40 -5.48 -1.90
CA ARG A 88 -13.59 -5.68 -2.74
C ARG A 88 -13.49 -5.02 -4.11
N GLU A 89 -12.41 -4.31 -4.39
CA GLU A 89 -12.24 -3.69 -5.71
C GLU A 89 -11.95 -4.76 -6.76
N ASP A 90 -12.51 -4.54 -7.94
CA ASP A 90 -12.17 -5.30 -9.12
C ASP A 90 -10.86 -4.76 -9.69
N ARG A 91 -9.89 -5.63 -9.88
CA ARG A 91 -8.54 -5.23 -10.35
C ARG A 91 -8.17 -5.91 -11.65
#